data_d5bab818da4213dbdb4899310a305780
#
_entry.id   d5bab818da4213dbdb4899310a305780
#
_cell.length_a   1.000
_cell.length_b   1.000
_cell.length_c   1.000
_cell.angle_alpha   90.00
_cell.angle_beta   90.00
_cell.angle_gamma   90.00
#
_symmetry.space_group_name_H-M   'P 1'
#
loop_
_entity.id
_entity.type
_entity.pdbx_description
1 polymer ?
#
loop_
_entity_poly.entity_id
_entity_poly.type
_entity_poly.pdbx_seq_one_letter_code
_entity_poly.pdbx_strand_id
1 'polypeptide(L)'
;MKLFDVYPLYNINIVKGDGCKVWDENGTEYLDLYGGHAVISIGHAHPHYTAMISNQVAKLGFYSNSVINKLQQEVAERLGKISGYEDYSLFLINSGAEANENALKLASFYNGRTKIVSFNKAFHGRTSLAVEATHNPSIIAPINNNGHVTYLPLNDIEAMKQELSKGNTCAVIIEGIQGVGGIKIPTTEFMQELRKACSETGTILILDEIQSGYGRSGKFFAHQYNDIKPDIITVAKGIGNGFPMAGVLISPMFKPVYGQLGTTFGGNHLACSAALAVMDVIEQENLVENAKAVGDYLLEELKKFPQIKEVRGRGLMIGLEFEEPIKELRSRLIYDEHVFTGASGTNVLRLLPPLCLSMEEAKEFLARFKKVL
;
A
#
# COMPACT_ATOMS: atom_id res chain seq x y z
N MET A 1 28.80 -6.59 15.62
CA MET A 1 28.01 -5.36 15.36
C MET A 1 26.66 -5.49 16.02
N LYS A 2 26.05 -4.37 16.41
CA LYS A 2 24.66 -4.33 16.90
C LYS A 2 23.79 -3.70 15.81
N LEU A 3 22.49 -4.04 15.80
CA LEU A 3 21.51 -3.34 14.96
C LEU A 3 21.42 -1.87 15.41
N PHE A 4 21.24 -0.97 14.44
CA PHE A 4 20.97 0.43 14.73
C PHE A 4 19.52 0.55 15.20
N ASP A 5 19.33 1.00 16.44
CA ASP A 5 18.02 1.00 17.12
C ASP A 5 17.15 2.18 16.64
N VAL A 6 16.23 1.90 15.73
CA VAL A 6 15.33 2.88 15.11
C VAL A 6 13.84 2.56 15.27
N TYR A 7 13.51 1.42 15.90
CA TYR A 7 12.13 0.98 16.06
C TYR A 7 11.78 0.72 17.53
N PRO A 8 10.65 1.23 18.04
CA PRO A 8 10.11 0.79 19.31
C PRO A 8 9.55 -0.65 19.12
N LEU A 9 10.26 -1.65 19.65
CA LEU A 9 9.91 -3.06 19.49
C LEU A 9 8.98 -3.54 20.60
N TYR A 10 8.02 -4.40 20.27
CA TYR A 10 7.39 -5.29 21.23
C TYR A 10 8.38 -6.40 21.59
N ASN A 11 8.39 -6.84 22.86
CA ASN A 11 9.23 -7.96 23.29
C ASN A 11 8.57 -9.31 22.92
N ILE A 12 8.40 -9.51 21.61
CA ILE A 12 7.77 -10.70 21.02
C ILE A 12 8.61 -11.12 19.83
N ASN A 13 9.04 -12.37 19.76
CA ASN A 13 9.79 -12.95 18.64
C ASN A 13 8.87 -13.88 17.85
N ILE A 14 8.34 -13.40 16.72
CA ILE A 14 7.48 -14.19 15.81
C ILE A 14 8.36 -15.11 14.96
N VAL A 15 8.05 -16.41 15.00
CA VAL A 15 8.85 -17.47 14.32
C VAL A 15 8.05 -18.30 13.32
N LYS A 16 6.72 -18.20 13.31
CA LYS A 16 5.85 -18.96 12.40
C LYS A 16 4.64 -18.13 12.03
N GLY A 17 4.11 -18.33 10.81
CA GLY A 17 2.85 -17.78 10.34
C GLY A 17 2.07 -18.79 9.50
N ASP A 18 0.73 -18.69 9.51
CA ASP A 18 -0.19 -19.47 8.68
C ASP A 18 -1.51 -18.68 8.53
N GLY A 19 -1.93 -18.40 7.31
CA GLY A 19 -3.12 -17.60 7.03
C GLY A 19 -3.08 -16.22 7.73
N CYS A 20 -4.03 -15.96 8.62
CA CYS A 20 -4.12 -14.74 9.42
C CYS A 20 -3.54 -14.90 10.85
N LYS A 21 -2.77 -15.95 11.11
CA LYS A 21 -2.21 -16.24 12.43
C LYS A 21 -0.69 -16.26 12.40
N VAL A 22 -0.09 -15.84 13.51
CA VAL A 22 1.36 -15.92 13.72
C VAL A 22 1.65 -16.46 15.14
N TRP A 23 2.80 -17.09 15.30
CA TRP A 23 3.21 -17.67 16.59
C TRP A 23 4.57 -17.14 17.00
N ASP A 24 4.71 -16.85 18.29
CA ASP A 24 6.00 -16.52 18.88
C ASP A 24 6.83 -17.78 19.22
N GLU A 25 8.06 -17.56 19.67
CA GLU A 25 9.00 -18.60 20.06
C GLU A 25 8.54 -19.45 21.27
N ASN A 26 7.55 -18.96 22.03
CA ASN A 26 6.95 -19.67 23.15
C ASN A 26 5.72 -20.49 22.73
N GLY A 27 5.33 -20.42 21.46
CA GLY A 27 4.16 -21.08 20.92
C GLY A 27 2.84 -20.31 21.13
N THR A 28 2.88 -19.07 21.60
CA THR A 28 1.70 -18.22 21.72
C THR A 28 1.17 -17.85 20.33
N GLU A 29 -0.09 -18.13 20.08
CA GLU A 29 -0.79 -17.78 18.84
C GLU A 29 -1.34 -16.36 18.91
N TYR A 30 -1.11 -15.57 17.86
CA TYR A 30 -1.65 -14.23 17.69
C TYR A 30 -2.49 -14.16 16.41
N LEU A 31 -3.64 -13.50 16.48
CA LEU A 31 -4.41 -13.12 15.31
C LEU A 31 -3.79 -11.84 14.68
N ASP A 32 -3.36 -11.94 13.43
CA ASP A 32 -2.68 -10.84 12.74
C ASP A 32 -3.66 -9.96 11.96
N LEU A 33 -4.14 -8.89 12.60
CA LEU A 33 -4.92 -7.84 11.95
C LEU A 33 -4.06 -6.65 11.49
N TYR A 34 -2.77 -6.88 11.26
CA TYR A 34 -1.83 -5.86 10.82
C TYR A 34 -1.13 -6.19 9.49
N GLY A 35 -0.91 -7.49 9.24
CA GLY A 35 -0.27 -7.99 8.03
C GLY A 35 1.10 -7.36 7.77
N GLY A 36 1.86 -6.98 8.83
CA GLY A 36 3.14 -6.30 8.69
C GLY A 36 3.02 -5.01 7.87
N HIS A 37 2.18 -4.05 8.27
CA HIS A 37 1.84 -2.83 7.52
C HIS A 37 1.03 -3.08 6.21
N ALA A 38 0.15 -4.09 6.20
CA ALA A 38 -0.58 -4.54 5.01
C ALA A 38 0.32 -5.11 3.89
N VAL A 39 1.47 -5.65 4.26
CA VAL A 39 2.39 -6.33 3.32
C VAL A 39 1.87 -7.72 2.98
N ILE A 40 1.44 -8.46 4.00
CA ILE A 40 0.85 -9.80 3.81
C ILE A 40 -0.54 -9.64 3.21
N SER A 41 -0.70 -10.08 1.97
CA SER A 41 -1.95 -10.01 1.21
C SER A 41 -2.72 -11.33 1.23
N ILE A 42 -2.08 -12.43 0.83
CA ILE A 42 -2.72 -13.75 0.66
C ILE A 42 -2.60 -14.65 1.90
N GLY A 43 -2.14 -14.10 3.02
CA GLY A 43 -1.86 -14.86 4.25
C GLY A 43 -0.40 -15.30 4.36
N HIS A 44 -0.03 -15.65 5.61
CA HIS A 44 1.30 -16.15 5.92
C HIS A 44 1.46 -17.58 5.39
N ALA A 45 2.65 -17.89 4.88
CA ALA A 45 3.09 -19.24 4.49
C ALA A 45 2.11 -20.01 3.57
N HIS A 46 1.38 -19.30 2.70
CA HIS A 46 0.43 -19.94 1.77
C HIS A 46 1.12 -21.04 0.95
N PRO A 47 0.57 -22.29 0.88
CA PRO A 47 1.26 -23.44 0.26
C PRO A 47 1.67 -23.20 -1.19
N HIS A 48 0.79 -22.63 -2.01
CA HIS A 48 1.10 -22.31 -3.41
C HIS A 48 2.26 -21.32 -3.53
N TYR A 49 2.23 -20.26 -2.73
CA TYR A 49 3.29 -19.23 -2.67
C TYR A 49 4.64 -19.81 -2.26
N THR A 50 4.68 -20.64 -1.20
CA THR A 50 5.92 -21.27 -0.74
C THR A 50 6.49 -22.23 -1.77
N ALA A 51 5.63 -23.02 -2.44
CA ALA A 51 6.03 -23.93 -3.52
C ALA A 51 6.61 -23.18 -4.71
N MET A 52 5.96 -22.09 -5.16
CA MET A 52 6.43 -21.29 -6.30
C MET A 52 7.82 -20.69 -6.04
N ILE A 53 8.04 -20.09 -4.87
CA ILE A 53 9.34 -19.51 -4.51
C ILE A 53 10.41 -20.58 -4.34
N SER A 54 10.11 -21.69 -3.64
CA SER A 54 11.05 -22.78 -3.43
C SER A 54 11.48 -23.43 -4.74
N ASN A 55 10.54 -23.65 -5.65
CA ASN A 55 10.84 -24.17 -6.99
C ASN A 55 11.68 -23.18 -7.81
N GLN A 56 11.41 -21.88 -7.71
CA GLN A 56 12.15 -20.89 -8.47
C GLN A 56 13.55 -20.70 -7.94
N VAL A 57 13.77 -20.67 -6.61
CA VAL A 57 15.13 -20.55 -6.05
C VAL A 57 15.98 -21.77 -6.37
N ALA A 58 15.38 -22.97 -6.47
CA ALA A 58 16.07 -24.18 -6.90
C ALA A 58 16.53 -24.15 -8.38
N LYS A 59 15.89 -23.32 -9.21
CA LYS A 59 16.25 -23.16 -10.63
C LYS A 59 17.20 -21.97 -10.84
N LEU A 60 16.75 -20.80 -10.47
CA LEU A 60 17.45 -19.53 -10.69
C LEU A 60 16.79 -18.42 -9.85
N GLY A 61 17.50 -17.88 -8.86
CA GLY A 61 16.98 -16.80 -8.03
C GLY A 61 17.09 -15.42 -8.70
N PHE A 62 18.17 -15.19 -9.43
CA PHE A 62 18.49 -13.88 -10.02
C PHE A 62 19.33 -14.02 -11.28
N TYR A 63 19.04 -13.17 -12.26
CA TYR A 63 19.96 -12.80 -13.33
C TYR A 63 19.70 -11.35 -13.75
N SER A 64 20.66 -10.75 -14.45
CA SER A 64 20.63 -9.34 -14.86
C SER A 64 19.45 -8.99 -15.79
N ASN A 65 18.93 -7.79 -15.66
CA ASN A 65 17.97 -7.19 -16.59
C ASN A 65 18.53 -6.90 -18.01
N SER A 66 19.77 -7.32 -18.30
CA SER A 66 20.35 -7.26 -19.64
C SER A 66 19.91 -8.38 -20.57
N VAL A 67 19.14 -9.36 -20.07
CA VAL A 67 18.59 -10.47 -20.85
C VAL A 67 17.07 -10.58 -20.63
N ILE A 68 16.39 -11.29 -21.54
CA ILE A 68 14.94 -11.52 -21.46
C ILE A 68 14.63 -12.37 -20.24
N ASN A 69 13.71 -11.87 -19.40
CA ASN A 69 13.09 -12.63 -18.32
C ASN A 69 11.59 -12.80 -18.63
N LYS A 70 11.19 -14.00 -19.04
CA LYS A 70 9.80 -14.30 -19.39
C LYS A 70 8.82 -14.15 -18.22
N LEU A 71 9.29 -14.33 -16.98
CA LEU A 71 8.45 -14.11 -15.80
C LEU A 71 8.04 -12.65 -15.64
N GLN A 72 8.91 -11.70 -16.01
CA GLN A 72 8.52 -10.27 -16.01
C GLN A 72 7.40 -9.99 -17.02
N GLN A 73 7.46 -10.59 -18.19
CA GLN A 73 6.42 -10.45 -19.22
C GLN A 73 5.10 -11.02 -18.71
N GLU A 74 5.14 -12.21 -18.11
CA GLU A 74 3.96 -12.86 -17.52
C GLU A 74 3.35 -12.04 -16.38
N VAL A 75 4.18 -11.48 -15.49
CA VAL A 75 3.72 -10.56 -14.43
C VAL A 75 3.04 -9.34 -15.04
N ALA A 76 3.62 -8.72 -16.07
CA ALA A 76 3.04 -7.53 -16.71
C ALA A 76 1.68 -7.85 -17.35
N GLU A 77 1.57 -8.93 -18.10
CA GLU A 77 0.34 -9.37 -18.77
C GLU A 77 -0.76 -9.67 -17.75
N ARG A 78 -0.44 -10.45 -16.73
CA ARG A 78 -1.40 -10.84 -15.70
C ARG A 78 -1.84 -9.68 -14.81
N LEU A 79 -0.89 -8.84 -14.41
CA LEU A 79 -1.21 -7.65 -13.61
C LEU A 79 -2.10 -6.68 -14.42
N GLY A 80 -1.79 -6.46 -15.67
CA GLY A 80 -2.64 -5.67 -16.58
C GLY A 80 -4.07 -6.20 -16.62
N LYS A 81 -4.23 -7.51 -16.84
CA LYS A 81 -5.53 -8.16 -16.93
C LYS A 81 -6.33 -8.10 -15.62
N ILE A 82 -5.74 -8.50 -14.50
CA ILE A 82 -6.46 -8.56 -13.20
C ILE A 82 -6.82 -7.16 -12.69
N SER A 83 -6.02 -6.15 -13.03
CA SER A 83 -6.22 -4.77 -12.59
C SER A 83 -7.09 -3.92 -13.55
N GLY A 84 -7.31 -4.39 -14.80
CA GLY A 84 -7.99 -3.64 -15.85
C GLY A 84 -7.12 -2.55 -16.52
N TYR A 85 -5.78 -2.70 -16.46
CA TYR A 85 -4.79 -1.80 -17.06
C TYR A 85 -3.92 -2.49 -18.10
N GLU A 86 -4.53 -3.28 -18.97
CA GLU A 86 -3.85 -4.08 -20.01
C GLU A 86 -3.06 -3.23 -21.01
N ASP A 87 -3.46 -1.99 -21.21
CA ASP A 87 -2.80 -1.03 -22.09
C ASP A 87 -1.60 -0.30 -21.45
N TYR A 88 -1.35 -0.49 -20.13
CA TYR A 88 -0.21 0.10 -19.43
C TYR A 88 1.05 -0.74 -19.57
N SER A 89 2.20 -0.08 -19.49
CA SER A 89 3.50 -0.74 -19.34
C SER A 89 3.86 -0.91 -17.87
N LEU A 90 4.63 -1.94 -17.53
CA LEU A 90 5.09 -2.21 -16.17
C LEU A 90 6.60 -2.05 -16.06
N PHE A 91 7.06 -1.25 -15.08
CA PHE A 91 8.45 -1.20 -14.64
C PHE A 91 8.57 -1.76 -13.23
N LEU A 92 9.39 -2.82 -13.06
CA LEU A 92 9.53 -3.56 -11.80
C LEU A 92 10.74 -3.08 -11.00
N ILE A 93 10.57 -2.93 -9.70
CA ILE A 93 11.55 -2.47 -8.71
C ILE A 93 11.36 -3.21 -7.38
N ASN A 94 11.93 -2.72 -6.25
CA ASN A 94 12.02 -3.51 -5.02
C ASN A 94 11.20 -2.96 -3.85
N SER A 95 10.90 -1.67 -3.83
CA SER A 95 10.19 -1.03 -2.71
C SER A 95 9.21 0.04 -3.17
N GLY A 96 8.24 0.35 -2.31
CA GLY A 96 7.29 1.42 -2.60
C GLY A 96 7.94 2.80 -2.72
N ALA A 97 8.99 3.08 -1.95
CA ALA A 97 9.75 4.32 -2.09
C ALA A 97 10.40 4.42 -3.47
N GLU A 98 11.06 3.36 -3.96
CA GLU A 98 11.61 3.31 -5.32
C GLU A 98 10.52 3.48 -6.39
N ALA A 99 9.32 2.90 -6.17
CA ALA A 99 8.20 3.06 -7.09
C ALA A 99 7.80 4.53 -7.22
N ASN A 100 7.61 5.22 -6.10
CA ASN A 100 7.24 6.63 -6.08
C ASN A 100 8.37 7.53 -6.63
N GLU A 101 9.64 7.25 -6.32
CA GLU A 101 10.80 7.94 -6.92
C GLU A 101 10.78 7.87 -8.45
N ASN A 102 10.61 6.65 -8.99
CA ASN A 102 10.61 6.44 -10.44
C ASN A 102 9.36 7.03 -11.11
N ALA A 103 8.20 7.01 -10.46
CA ALA A 103 6.99 7.65 -10.95
C ALA A 103 7.14 9.17 -11.05
N LEU A 104 7.66 9.81 -10.00
CA LEU A 104 7.92 11.25 -9.96
C LEU A 104 9.00 11.66 -10.95
N LYS A 105 10.07 10.87 -11.05
CA LYS A 105 11.14 11.07 -12.03
C LYS A 105 10.63 10.98 -13.47
N LEU A 106 9.79 9.98 -13.76
CA LEU A 106 9.21 9.80 -15.09
C LEU A 106 8.27 10.95 -15.46
N ALA A 107 7.45 11.42 -14.51
CA ALA A 107 6.60 12.59 -14.71
C ALA A 107 7.42 13.85 -15.06
N SER A 108 8.53 14.06 -14.34
CA SER A 108 9.42 15.19 -14.58
C SER A 108 10.14 15.11 -15.94
N PHE A 109 10.56 13.93 -16.37
CA PHE A 109 11.08 13.74 -17.72
C PHE A 109 10.03 14.04 -18.79
N TYR A 110 8.77 13.72 -18.54
CA TYR A 110 7.69 13.89 -19.50
C TYR A 110 7.34 15.36 -19.75
N ASN A 111 7.19 16.18 -18.71
CA ASN A 111 6.72 17.56 -18.85
C ASN A 111 7.77 18.63 -18.51
N GLY A 112 8.98 18.25 -18.10
CA GLY A 112 10.09 19.16 -17.77
C GLY A 112 9.90 20.00 -16.51
N ARG A 113 8.86 19.73 -15.71
CA ARG A 113 8.52 20.49 -14.50
C ARG A 113 9.12 19.81 -13.26
N THR A 114 9.19 20.57 -12.15
CA THR A 114 9.83 20.11 -10.90
C THR A 114 8.95 20.22 -9.66
N LYS A 115 7.81 20.94 -9.71
CA LYS A 115 6.91 21.07 -8.57
C LYS A 115 5.98 19.88 -8.45
N ILE A 116 5.76 19.44 -7.23
CA ILE A 116 4.92 18.28 -6.89
C ILE A 116 3.84 18.74 -5.92
N VAL A 117 2.64 18.26 -6.09
CA VAL A 117 1.56 18.37 -5.10
C VAL A 117 1.40 17.02 -4.41
N SER A 118 1.40 17.07 -3.08
CA SER A 118 1.05 15.98 -2.17
C SER A 118 0.00 16.47 -1.19
N PHE A 119 -0.45 15.63 -0.25
CA PHE A 119 -1.53 15.98 0.65
C PHE A 119 -1.11 15.88 2.11
N ASN A 120 -1.78 16.67 2.97
CA ASN A 120 -1.58 16.59 4.40
C ASN A 120 -1.77 15.16 4.91
N LYS A 121 -0.87 14.69 5.77
CA LYS A 121 -0.81 13.32 6.30
C LYS A 121 -0.49 12.22 5.29
N ALA A 122 -0.13 12.54 4.05
CA ALA A 122 0.32 11.56 3.08
C ALA A 122 1.63 10.87 3.49
N PHE A 123 1.78 9.62 3.04
CA PHE A 123 3.02 8.85 3.22
C PHE A 123 3.38 8.14 1.91
N HIS A 124 4.52 8.52 1.31
CA HIS A 124 4.97 8.00 0.02
C HIS A 124 6.33 7.29 0.07
N GLY A 125 7.01 7.31 1.20
CA GLY A 125 8.30 6.64 1.39
C GLY A 125 9.26 7.41 2.28
N ARG A 126 10.51 6.91 2.35
CA ARG A 126 11.57 7.47 3.21
C ARG A 126 12.84 7.82 2.46
N THR A 127 12.85 7.75 1.14
CA THR A 127 13.99 8.10 0.30
C THR A 127 13.75 9.45 -0.37
N SER A 128 14.80 10.20 -0.62
CA SER A 128 14.89 11.42 -1.43
C SER A 128 13.56 12.17 -1.65
N LEU A 129 12.98 12.11 -2.85
CA LEU A 129 11.77 12.82 -3.21
C LEU A 129 10.49 12.19 -2.62
N ALA A 130 10.48 10.87 -2.43
CA ALA A 130 9.38 10.18 -1.76
C ALA A 130 9.23 10.60 -0.28
N VAL A 131 10.34 10.89 0.43
CA VAL A 131 10.26 11.41 1.80
C VAL A 131 9.84 12.88 1.79
N GLU A 132 10.29 13.67 0.80
CA GLU A 132 9.83 15.06 0.65
C GLU A 132 8.32 15.12 0.31
N ALA A 133 7.77 14.13 -0.40
CA ALA A 133 6.33 14.03 -0.67
C ALA A 133 5.52 13.47 0.54
N THR A 134 6.19 12.96 1.56
CA THR A 134 5.57 12.48 2.81
C THR A 134 5.37 13.64 3.78
N HIS A 135 4.12 13.91 4.19
CA HIS A 135 3.82 15.00 5.11
C HIS A 135 4.17 14.64 6.56
N ASN A 136 5.47 14.57 6.83
CA ASN A 136 6.02 14.38 8.18
C ASN A 136 7.39 15.06 8.30
N PRO A 137 7.45 16.31 8.76
CA PRO A 137 8.72 17.05 8.85
C PRO A 137 9.80 16.37 9.71
N SER A 138 9.42 15.52 10.67
CA SER A 138 10.37 14.86 11.57
C SER A 138 11.26 13.81 10.90
N ILE A 139 10.90 13.35 9.68
CA ILE A 139 11.66 12.34 8.94
C ILE A 139 12.30 12.89 7.66
N ILE A 140 12.09 14.18 7.36
CA ILE A 140 12.70 14.85 6.21
C ILE A 140 14.06 15.39 6.64
N ALA A 141 15.12 14.74 6.21
CA ALA A 141 16.48 15.24 6.48
C ALA A 141 16.74 16.54 5.71
N PRO A 142 17.64 17.45 6.20
CA PRO A 142 17.94 18.70 5.51
C PRO A 142 18.30 18.56 4.03
N ILE A 143 18.99 17.48 3.67
CA ILE A 143 19.34 17.14 2.27
C ILE A 143 18.13 16.80 1.40
N ASN A 144 17.01 16.41 1.98
CA ASN A 144 15.78 16.03 1.30
C ASN A 144 14.73 17.16 1.30
N ASN A 145 14.99 18.28 1.96
CA ASN A 145 14.10 19.43 2.05
C ASN A 145 14.44 20.44 0.95
N ASN A 146 14.08 20.13 -0.29
CA ASN A 146 14.47 20.91 -1.46
C ASN A 146 13.38 21.87 -1.95
N GLY A 147 12.22 21.92 -1.30
CA GLY A 147 11.11 22.81 -1.64
C GLY A 147 10.43 22.46 -2.97
N HIS A 148 10.48 21.21 -3.37
CA HIS A 148 9.75 20.73 -4.58
C HIS A 148 8.28 20.47 -4.29
N VAL A 149 7.90 20.17 -3.04
CA VAL A 149 6.57 19.67 -2.70
C VAL A 149 5.71 20.76 -2.04
N THR A 150 4.49 20.92 -2.56
CA THR A 150 3.40 21.69 -1.93
C THR A 150 2.41 20.69 -1.34
N TYR A 151 2.07 20.86 -0.04
CA TYR A 151 1.07 20.04 0.62
C TYR A 151 -0.28 20.75 0.67
N LEU A 152 -1.32 20.07 0.24
CA LEU A 152 -2.69 20.57 0.26
C LEU A 152 -3.56 19.79 1.25
N PRO A 153 -4.63 20.40 1.80
CA PRO A 153 -5.64 19.64 2.51
C PRO A 153 -6.30 18.60 1.61
N LEU A 154 -6.52 17.39 2.14
CA LEU A 154 -7.27 16.36 1.41
C LEU A 154 -8.72 16.82 1.23
N ASN A 155 -9.31 16.61 0.06
CA ASN A 155 -10.67 17.00 -0.33
C ASN A 155 -10.92 18.52 -0.47
N ASP A 156 -9.87 19.33 -0.49
CA ASP A 156 -10.00 20.78 -0.78
C ASP A 156 -9.84 21.02 -2.28
N ILE A 157 -10.98 21.05 -2.98
CA ILE A 157 -11.06 21.22 -4.45
C ILE A 157 -10.54 22.60 -4.87
N GLU A 158 -10.86 23.65 -4.11
CA GLU A 158 -10.46 25.01 -4.46
C GLU A 158 -8.95 25.21 -4.32
N ALA A 159 -8.36 24.77 -3.21
CA ALA A 159 -6.92 24.84 -3.01
C ALA A 159 -6.17 24.04 -4.10
N MET A 160 -6.68 22.85 -4.46
CA MET A 160 -6.12 22.01 -5.52
C MET A 160 -6.18 22.72 -6.89
N LYS A 161 -7.32 23.26 -7.27
CA LYS A 161 -7.48 24.00 -8.54
C LYS A 161 -6.60 25.23 -8.60
N GLN A 162 -6.54 26.00 -7.53
CA GLN A 162 -5.68 27.19 -7.43
C GLN A 162 -4.20 26.82 -7.60
N GLU A 163 -3.73 25.73 -6.98
CA GLU A 163 -2.33 25.31 -7.10
C GLU A 163 -2.03 24.85 -8.53
N LEU A 164 -2.87 23.98 -9.12
CA LEU A 164 -2.63 23.45 -10.46
C LEU A 164 -2.75 24.50 -11.56
N SER A 165 -3.60 25.51 -11.39
CA SER A 165 -3.75 26.62 -12.36
C SER A 165 -2.48 27.46 -12.56
N LYS A 166 -1.49 27.37 -11.66
CA LYS A 166 -0.17 27.98 -11.83
C LYS A 166 0.62 27.40 -13.00
N GLY A 167 0.25 26.21 -13.50
CA GLY A 167 0.82 25.58 -14.68
C GLY A 167 2.26 25.07 -14.54
N ASN A 168 2.82 25.06 -13.34
CA ASN A 168 4.20 24.63 -13.05
C ASN A 168 4.29 23.29 -12.30
N THR A 169 3.16 22.67 -11.96
CA THR A 169 3.11 21.38 -11.27
C THR A 169 3.50 20.26 -12.22
N CYS A 170 4.51 19.49 -11.84
CA CYS A 170 4.98 18.29 -12.55
C CYS A 170 3.98 17.15 -12.38
N ALA A 171 3.69 16.83 -11.13
CA ALA A 171 2.82 15.72 -10.76
C ALA A 171 2.03 16.02 -9.49
N VAL A 172 0.85 15.42 -9.39
CA VAL A 172 0.15 15.18 -8.13
C VAL A 172 0.34 13.72 -7.77
N ILE A 173 0.78 13.45 -6.53
CA ILE A 173 0.84 12.11 -5.96
C ILE A 173 -0.15 11.99 -4.83
N ILE A 174 -1.01 10.96 -4.88
CA ILE A 174 -2.10 10.75 -3.92
C ILE A 174 -2.30 9.27 -3.65
N GLU A 175 -2.52 8.91 -2.39
CA GLU A 175 -2.93 7.56 -2.00
C GLU A 175 -4.41 7.33 -2.34
N GLY A 176 -4.78 6.16 -2.86
CA GLY A 176 -6.19 5.78 -3.07
C GLY A 176 -6.99 5.79 -1.76
N ILE A 177 -6.34 5.42 -0.66
CA ILE A 177 -6.76 5.62 0.74
C ILE A 177 -5.49 5.94 1.53
N GLN A 178 -5.45 7.05 2.25
CA GLN A 178 -4.30 7.41 3.08
C GLN A 178 -4.11 6.40 4.22
N GLY A 179 -3.08 5.57 4.13
CA GLY A 179 -2.83 4.52 5.11
C GLY A 179 -2.28 5.06 6.43
N VAL A 180 -1.10 5.65 6.40
CA VAL A 180 -0.43 6.23 7.58
C VAL A 180 -1.20 7.46 8.09
N GLY A 181 -1.90 8.18 7.22
CA GLY A 181 -2.76 9.30 7.55
C GLY A 181 -4.01 8.95 8.37
N GLY A 182 -4.22 7.67 8.71
CA GLY A 182 -5.33 7.21 9.56
C GLY A 182 -6.54 6.74 8.78
N ILE A 183 -6.34 6.08 7.66
CA ILE A 183 -7.39 5.54 6.78
C ILE A 183 -8.35 6.63 6.31
N LYS A 184 -7.81 7.75 5.86
CA LYS A 184 -8.60 8.84 5.28
C LYS A 184 -8.86 8.56 3.80
N ILE A 185 -10.11 8.68 3.41
CA ILE A 185 -10.59 8.34 2.06
C ILE A 185 -10.86 9.63 1.30
N PRO A 186 -10.22 9.85 0.13
CA PRO A 186 -10.60 10.94 -0.75
C PRO A 186 -12.04 10.79 -1.22
N THR A 187 -12.79 11.88 -1.32
CA THR A 187 -14.15 11.84 -1.88
C THR A 187 -14.11 11.60 -3.38
N THR A 188 -15.16 10.97 -3.91
CA THR A 188 -15.26 10.73 -5.36
C THR A 188 -15.25 12.04 -6.15
N GLU A 189 -15.97 13.05 -5.66
CA GLU A 189 -15.97 14.39 -6.29
C GLU A 189 -14.57 14.99 -6.36
N PHE A 190 -13.82 14.95 -5.24
CA PHE A 190 -12.45 15.45 -5.21
C PHE A 190 -11.55 14.73 -6.22
N MET A 191 -11.62 13.39 -6.28
CA MET A 191 -10.78 12.59 -7.17
C MET A 191 -11.11 12.85 -8.66
N GLN A 192 -12.39 13.04 -8.99
CA GLN A 192 -12.82 13.36 -10.36
C GLN A 192 -12.39 14.78 -10.76
N GLU A 193 -12.56 15.76 -9.88
CA GLU A 193 -12.08 17.13 -10.13
C GLU A 193 -10.55 17.20 -10.21
N LEU A 194 -9.84 16.42 -9.38
CA LEU A 194 -8.38 16.29 -9.45
C LEU A 194 -7.94 15.71 -10.80
N ARG A 195 -8.57 14.61 -11.27
CA ARG A 195 -8.24 14.05 -12.59
C ARG A 195 -8.45 15.06 -13.71
N LYS A 196 -9.57 15.77 -13.66
CA LYS A 196 -9.90 16.82 -14.65
C LYS A 196 -8.86 17.92 -14.64
N ALA A 197 -8.57 18.50 -13.47
CA ALA A 197 -7.59 19.58 -13.34
C ALA A 197 -6.18 19.17 -13.80
N CYS A 198 -5.76 17.95 -13.48
CA CYS A 198 -4.49 17.39 -13.96
C CYS A 198 -4.46 17.32 -15.50
N SER A 199 -5.55 16.88 -16.12
CA SER A 199 -5.66 16.81 -17.60
C SER A 199 -5.60 18.19 -18.27
N GLU A 200 -6.32 19.16 -17.71
CA GLU A 200 -6.38 20.54 -18.24
C GLU A 200 -5.04 21.27 -18.11
N THR A 201 -4.24 20.98 -17.09
CA THR A 201 -2.96 21.66 -16.83
C THR A 201 -1.74 20.90 -17.33
N GLY A 202 -1.91 19.69 -17.88
CA GLY A 202 -0.81 18.82 -18.28
C GLY A 202 0.03 18.34 -17.07
N THR A 203 -0.60 18.21 -15.90
CA THR A 203 -0.01 17.69 -14.68
C THR A 203 -0.21 16.18 -14.63
N ILE A 204 0.81 15.42 -14.29
CA ILE A 204 0.74 13.95 -14.19
C ILE A 204 0.04 13.54 -12.89
N LEU A 205 -0.98 12.69 -12.98
CA LEU A 205 -1.65 12.11 -11.84
C LEU A 205 -1.05 10.75 -11.49
N ILE A 206 -0.43 10.65 -10.32
CA ILE A 206 0.17 9.43 -9.77
C ILE A 206 -0.71 8.92 -8.63
N LEU A 207 -1.27 7.71 -8.78
CA LEU A 207 -1.98 7.00 -7.71
C LEU A 207 -1.01 6.08 -6.99
N ASP A 208 -0.77 6.38 -5.72
CA ASP A 208 -0.04 5.51 -4.81
C ASP A 208 -0.98 4.43 -4.25
N GLU A 209 -0.97 3.26 -4.86
CA GLU A 209 -1.73 2.07 -4.46
C GLU A 209 -0.87 1.06 -3.69
N ILE A 210 0.26 1.51 -3.13
CA ILE A 210 1.21 0.66 -2.42
C ILE A 210 0.57 -0.04 -1.22
N GLN A 211 -0.33 0.64 -0.49
CA GLN A 211 -1.02 0.04 0.64
C GLN A 211 -2.49 -0.30 0.35
N SER A 212 -3.17 0.46 -0.48
CA SER A 212 -4.59 0.34 -0.77
C SER A 212 -4.92 -0.62 -1.93
N GLY A 213 -3.93 -0.98 -2.73
CA GLY A 213 -4.10 -1.87 -3.88
C GLY A 213 -4.11 -3.37 -3.53
N TYR A 214 -4.10 -4.18 -4.56
CA TYR A 214 -4.10 -5.65 -4.48
C TYR A 214 -5.29 -6.22 -3.70
N GLY A 215 -6.49 -5.67 -3.94
CA GLY A 215 -7.73 -6.18 -3.35
C GLY A 215 -8.06 -5.65 -1.95
N ARG A 216 -7.12 -4.97 -1.29
CA ARG A 216 -7.23 -4.51 0.10
C ARG A 216 -8.53 -3.76 0.41
N SER A 217 -8.98 -2.91 -0.50
CA SER A 217 -10.18 -2.08 -0.34
C SER A 217 -11.49 -2.77 -0.80
N GLY A 218 -11.44 -4.01 -1.30
CA GLY A 218 -12.58 -4.67 -1.94
C GLY A 218 -12.75 -4.35 -3.43
N LYS A 219 -11.79 -3.64 -4.03
CA LYS A 219 -11.49 -3.55 -5.47
C LYS A 219 -10.01 -3.76 -5.65
N PHE A 220 -9.55 -4.13 -6.85
CA PHE A 220 -8.12 -4.39 -7.07
C PHE A 220 -7.28 -3.15 -6.75
N PHE A 221 -7.70 -1.96 -7.19
CA PHE A 221 -7.17 -0.66 -6.77
C PHE A 221 -8.26 0.20 -6.11
N ALA A 222 -7.90 0.94 -5.06
CA ALA A 222 -8.85 1.77 -4.32
C ALA A 222 -9.42 2.93 -5.16
N HIS A 223 -8.61 3.53 -6.07
CA HIS A 223 -9.08 4.61 -6.93
C HIS A 223 -10.17 4.18 -7.92
N GLN A 224 -10.34 2.88 -8.19
CA GLN A 224 -11.41 2.37 -9.04
C GLN A 224 -12.84 2.62 -8.49
N TYR A 225 -12.96 2.99 -7.21
CA TYR A 225 -14.22 3.48 -6.64
C TYR A 225 -14.62 4.85 -7.17
N ASN A 226 -13.68 5.61 -7.72
CA ASN A 226 -13.89 7.00 -8.14
C ASN A 226 -14.09 7.15 -9.65
N ASP A 227 -14.04 6.05 -10.40
CA ASP A 227 -14.16 6.01 -11.87
C ASP A 227 -13.20 6.99 -12.58
N ILE A 228 -11.95 6.97 -12.16
CA ILE A 228 -10.88 7.76 -12.77
C ILE A 228 -9.75 6.86 -13.30
N LYS A 229 -9.04 7.33 -14.32
CA LYS A 229 -7.85 6.67 -14.88
C LYS A 229 -6.63 7.55 -14.63
N PRO A 230 -5.69 7.16 -13.74
CA PRO A 230 -4.46 7.92 -13.48
C PRO A 230 -3.45 7.76 -14.63
N ASP A 231 -2.42 8.59 -14.64
CA ASP A 231 -1.34 8.47 -15.64
C ASP A 231 -0.29 7.45 -15.20
N ILE A 232 -0.07 7.31 -13.89
CA ILE A 232 0.86 6.35 -13.29
C ILE A 232 0.22 5.76 -12.02
N ILE A 233 0.45 4.44 -11.79
CA ILE A 233 0.06 3.76 -10.57
C ILE A 233 1.30 3.11 -9.96
N THR A 234 1.53 3.33 -8.66
CA THR A 234 2.63 2.67 -7.95
C THR A 234 2.09 1.57 -7.04
N VAL A 235 2.76 0.41 -7.04
CA VAL A 235 2.40 -0.78 -6.27
C VAL A 235 3.60 -1.36 -5.55
N ALA A 236 3.37 -1.93 -4.36
CA ALA A 236 4.35 -2.68 -3.57
C ALA A 236 3.60 -3.54 -2.54
N LYS A 237 4.23 -3.88 -1.42
CA LYS A 237 3.61 -4.60 -0.30
C LYS A 237 2.87 -5.87 -0.75
N GLY A 238 1.56 -5.75 -0.98
CA GLY A 238 0.69 -6.87 -1.36
C GLY A 238 1.12 -7.62 -2.61
N ILE A 239 1.81 -6.98 -3.55
CA ILE A 239 2.33 -7.63 -4.76
C ILE A 239 3.28 -8.79 -4.46
N GLY A 240 4.07 -8.69 -3.39
CA GLY A 240 5.10 -9.65 -3.03
C GLY A 240 4.77 -10.54 -1.85
N ASN A 241 3.69 -10.27 -1.11
CA ASN A 241 3.31 -11.01 0.12
C ASN A 241 4.49 -11.23 1.09
N GLY A 242 5.31 -10.18 1.31
CA GLY A 242 6.50 -10.24 2.13
C GLY A 242 7.81 -10.31 1.36
N PHE A 243 7.81 -10.75 0.09
CA PHE A 243 9.00 -10.64 -0.76
C PHE A 243 9.19 -9.18 -1.21
N PRO A 244 10.39 -8.60 -1.08
CA PRO A 244 10.66 -7.22 -1.51
C PRO A 244 10.47 -7.04 -3.02
N MET A 245 9.36 -6.43 -3.40
CA MET A 245 8.97 -6.17 -4.77
C MET A 245 8.06 -4.96 -4.86
N ALA A 246 8.16 -4.23 -5.96
CA ALA A 246 7.29 -3.12 -6.30
C ALA A 246 7.21 -2.95 -7.81
N GLY A 247 6.29 -2.10 -8.27
CA GLY A 247 6.12 -1.80 -9.67
C GLY A 247 5.53 -0.42 -9.91
N VAL A 248 5.73 0.07 -11.12
CA VAL A 248 5.12 1.28 -11.65
C VAL A 248 4.35 0.90 -12.92
N LEU A 249 3.02 1.04 -12.89
CA LEU A 249 2.17 0.89 -14.06
C LEU A 249 2.12 2.26 -14.76
N ILE A 250 2.48 2.29 -16.03
CA ILE A 250 2.78 3.51 -16.80
C ILE A 250 1.84 3.56 -17.99
N SER A 251 1.05 4.63 -18.10
CA SER A 251 0.09 4.78 -19.21
C SER A 251 0.77 4.88 -20.57
N PRO A 252 0.08 4.56 -21.69
CA PRO A 252 0.63 4.60 -23.04
C PRO A 252 1.10 5.97 -23.52
N MET A 253 0.76 7.05 -22.80
CA MET A 253 1.21 8.40 -23.14
C MET A 253 2.73 8.58 -23.00
N PHE A 254 3.36 7.79 -22.10
CA PHE A 254 4.81 7.82 -21.91
C PHE A 254 5.51 6.94 -22.93
N LYS A 255 6.66 7.40 -23.41
CA LYS A 255 7.52 6.61 -24.30
C LYS A 255 8.77 6.17 -23.55
N PRO A 256 9.15 4.88 -23.62
CA PRO A 256 10.36 4.42 -22.97
C PRO A 256 11.61 5.03 -23.61
N VAL A 257 12.56 5.44 -22.76
CA VAL A 257 13.87 5.91 -23.17
C VAL A 257 14.93 5.13 -22.40
N TYR A 258 15.81 4.43 -23.11
CA TYR A 258 16.89 3.65 -22.49
C TYR A 258 17.74 4.51 -21.57
N GLY A 259 17.99 4.02 -20.34
CA GLY A 259 18.82 4.66 -19.33
C GLY A 259 18.10 5.70 -18.45
N GLN A 260 16.85 6.10 -18.74
CA GLN A 260 16.12 7.01 -17.86
C GLN A 260 15.71 6.37 -16.54
N LEU A 261 15.23 5.13 -16.58
CA LEU A 261 14.92 4.32 -15.40
C LEU A 261 15.82 3.09 -15.37
N GLY A 262 16.09 2.57 -14.19
CA GLY A 262 16.96 1.39 -14.04
C GLY A 262 16.92 0.82 -12.62
N THR A 263 17.22 -0.46 -12.52
CA THR A 263 17.29 -1.20 -11.26
C THR A 263 18.15 -2.44 -11.43
N THR A 264 18.89 -2.83 -10.40
CA THR A 264 19.67 -4.07 -10.41
C THR A 264 18.78 -5.27 -10.10
N PHE A 265 18.00 -5.23 -9.03
CA PHE A 265 17.24 -6.37 -8.52
C PHE A 265 15.76 -6.37 -8.92
N GLY A 266 15.20 -5.25 -9.38
CA GLY A 266 13.80 -5.15 -9.71
C GLY A 266 13.38 -6.14 -10.79
N GLY A 267 12.30 -6.88 -10.54
CA GLY A 267 11.79 -7.91 -11.43
C GLY A 267 12.67 -9.16 -11.51
N ASN A 268 13.46 -9.48 -10.46
CA ASN A 268 14.21 -10.74 -10.42
C ASN A 268 13.26 -11.95 -10.42
N HIS A 269 13.82 -13.12 -10.70
CA HIS A 269 13.05 -14.35 -10.88
C HIS A 269 12.23 -14.72 -9.64
N LEU A 270 12.80 -14.55 -8.43
CA LEU A 270 12.06 -14.84 -7.18
C LEU A 270 10.92 -13.85 -6.94
N ALA A 271 11.17 -12.56 -7.17
CA ALA A 271 10.15 -11.52 -7.04
C ALA A 271 8.98 -11.77 -8.02
N CYS A 272 9.29 -12.08 -9.28
CA CYS A 272 8.26 -12.40 -10.27
C CYS A 272 7.47 -13.65 -9.89
N SER A 273 8.13 -14.71 -9.40
CA SER A 273 7.44 -15.90 -8.92
C SER A 273 6.54 -15.64 -7.73
N ALA A 274 6.99 -14.76 -6.81
CA ALA A 274 6.17 -14.31 -5.69
C ALA A 274 4.91 -13.56 -6.18
N ALA A 275 5.06 -12.61 -7.10
CA ALA A 275 3.94 -11.85 -7.64
C ALA A 275 2.94 -12.71 -8.42
N LEU A 276 3.41 -13.67 -9.22
CA LEU A 276 2.56 -14.61 -9.93
C LEU A 276 1.76 -15.46 -8.94
N ALA A 277 2.40 -16.02 -7.92
CA ALA A 277 1.72 -16.80 -6.89
C ALA A 277 0.68 -15.97 -6.13
N VAL A 278 0.97 -14.69 -5.84
CA VAL A 278 -0.01 -13.79 -5.21
C VAL A 278 -1.23 -13.58 -6.08
N MET A 279 -1.04 -13.32 -7.38
CA MET A 279 -2.16 -13.14 -8.31
C MET A 279 -2.98 -14.43 -8.49
N ASP A 280 -2.31 -15.60 -8.55
CA ASP A 280 -2.99 -16.90 -8.58
C ASP A 280 -3.94 -17.07 -7.41
N VAL A 281 -3.47 -16.84 -6.20
CA VAL A 281 -4.26 -17.02 -4.97
C VAL A 281 -5.38 -15.98 -4.87
N ILE A 282 -5.11 -14.71 -5.20
CA ILE A 282 -6.16 -13.67 -5.22
C ILE A 282 -7.32 -14.07 -6.13
N GLU A 283 -7.04 -14.59 -7.33
CA GLU A 283 -8.07 -15.00 -8.29
C GLU A 283 -8.76 -16.30 -7.86
N GLN A 284 -7.98 -17.35 -7.53
CA GLN A 284 -8.52 -18.68 -7.22
C GLN A 284 -9.36 -18.72 -5.94
N GLU A 285 -9.01 -17.91 -4.95
CA GLU A 285 -9.70 -17.85 -3.66
C GLU A 285 -10.66 -16.66 -3.55
N ASN A 286 -10.85 -15.88 -4.62
CA ASN A 286 -11.74 -14.71 -4.67
C ASN A 286 -11.47 -13.72 -3.53
N LEU A 287 -10.19 -13.43 -3.27
CA LEU A 287 -9.79 -12.66 -2.08
C LEU A 287 -10.23 -11.19 -2.13
N VAL A 288 -10.48 -10.62 -3.30
CA VAL A 288 -11.01 -9.24 -3.43
C VAL A 288 -12.44 -9.18 -2.90
N GLU A 289 -13.27 -10.14 -3.28
CA GLU A 289 -14.66 -10.29 -2.83
C GLU A 289 -14.72 -10.61 -1.33
N ASN A 290 -13.83 -11.50 -0.86
CA ASN A 290 -13.71 -11.81 0.57
C ASN A 290 -13.34 -10.56 1.37
N ALA A 291 -12.34 -9.78 0.92
CA ALA A 291 -11.94 -8.54 1.58
C ALA A 291 -13.10 -7.54 1.66
N LYS A 292 -13.93 -7.47 0.61
CA LYS A 292 -15.14 -6.64 0.63
C LYS A 292 -16.16 -7.15 1.64
N ALA A 293 -16.52 -8.42 1.57
CA ALA A 293 -17.58 -9.00 2.40
C ALA A 293 -17.24 -8.96 3.90
N VAL A 294 -16.04 -9.41 4.26
CA VAL A 294 -15.57 -9.42 5.66
C VAL A 294 -15.33 -7.98 6.15
N GLY A 295 -14.80 -7.11 5.27
CA GLY A 295 -14.60 -5.71 5.59
C GLY A 295 -15.92 -4.96 5.85
N ASP A 296 -16.92 -5.15 5.00
CA ASP A 296 -18.26 -4.55 5.19
C ASP A 296 -18.88 -5.04 6.52
N TYR A 297 -18.76 -6.33 6.84
CA TYR A 297 -19.21 -6.88 8.12
C TYR A 297 -18.51 -6.23 9.32
N LEU A 298 -17.16 -6.14 9.28
CA LEU A 298 -16.40 -5.51 10.36
C LEU A 298 -16.75 -4.03 10.53
N LEU A 299 -16.92 -3.28 9.43
CA LEU A 299 -17.28 -1.87 9.47
C LEU A 299 -18.63 -1.66 10.14
N GLU A 300 -19.65 -2.51 9.87
CA GLU A 300 -20.98 -2.42 10.48
C GLU A 300 -20.96 -2.82 11.96
N GLU A 301 -20.24 -3.89 12.33
CA GLU A 301 -20.17 -4.33 13.72
C GLU A 301 -19.38 -3.34 14.60
N LEU A 302 -18.28 -2.78 14.09
CA LEU A 302 -17.44 -1.84 14.83
C LEU A 302 -18.14 -0.50 15.12
N LYS A 303 -19.08 -0.06 14.29
CA LYS A 303 -19.92 1.12 14.57
C LYS A 303 -20.81 0.98 15.80
N LYS A 304 -21.06 -0.25 16.25
CA LYS A 304 -21.90 -0.52 17.43
C LYS A 304 -21.18 -0.29 18.77
N PHE A 305 -19.85 -0.08 18.75
CA PHE A 305 -19.06 0.19 19.95
C PHE A 305 -19.06 1.69 20.25
N PRO A 306 -19.71 2.15 21.34
CA PRO A 306 -19.84 3.57 21.66
C PRO A 306 -18.53 4.26 22.03
N GLN A 307 -17.47 3.47 22.34
CA GLN A 307 -16.13 3.98 22.63
C GLN A 307 -15.40 4.47 21.38
N ILE A 308 -15.84 4.05 20.19
CA ILE A 308 -15.22 4.45 18.92
C ILE A 308 -15.88 5.72 18.42
N LYS A 309 -15.10 6.77 18.28
CA LYS A 309 -15.54 8.07 17.77
C LYS A 309 -15.95 8.03 16.29
N GLU A 310 -15.11 7.40 15.46
CA GLU A 310 -15.32 7.26 14.01
C GLU A 310 -14.79 5.91 13.53
N VAL A 311 -15.63 5.21 12.78
CA VAL A 311 -15.24 4.00 12.01
C VAL A 311 -15.21 4.36 10.55
N ARG A 312 -14.09 4.17 9.87
CA ARG A 312 -13.94 4.45 8.45
C ARG A 312 -13.08 3.41 7.75
N GLY A 313 -13.26 3.24 6.46
CA GLY A 313 -12.50 2.28 5.67
C GLY A 313 -13.25 1.78 4.46
N ARG A 314 -12.59 0.90 3.72
CA ARG A 314 -13.16 0.09 2.63
C ARG A 314 -12.48 -1.27 2.64
N GLY A 315 -13.27 -2.33 2.49
CA GLY A 315 -12.75 -3.69 2.56
C GLY A 315 -12.00 -3.93 3.87
N LEU A 316 -10.84 -4.55 3.79
CA LEU A 316 -9.97 -4.85 4.93
C LEU A 316 -8.90 -3.75 5.16
N MET A 317 -9.24 -2.50 4.91
CA MET A 317 -8.47 -1.32 5.26
C MET A 317 -9.32 -0.43 6.14
N ILE A 318 -9.25 -0.64 7.47
CA ILE A 318 -10.19 -0.07 8.46
C ILE A 318 -9.42 0.77 9.47
N GLY A 319 -9.96 1.95 9.78
CA GLY A 319 -9.48 2.87 10.82
C GLY A 319 -10.54 3.12 11.88
N LEU A 320 -10.15 2.97 13.14
CA LEU A 320 -10.98 3.24 14.30
C LEU A 320 -10.38 4.42 15.05
N GLU A 321 -11.06 5.55 15.03
CA GLU A 321 -10.63 6.74 15.74
C GLU A 321 -11.26 6.80 17.13
N PHE A 322 -10.44 7.12 18.13
CA PHE A 322 -10.84 7.28 19.53
C PHE A 322 -10.62 8.71 19.97
N GLU A 323 -11.29 9.15 21.04
CA GLU A 323 -11.00 10.44 21.67
C GLU A 323 -9.65 10.40 22.39
N GLU A 324 -9.36 9.32 23.10
CA GLU A 324 -8.16 9.12 23.89
C GLU A 324 -7.05 8.39 23.13
N PRO A 325 -5.79 8.53 23.55
CA PRO A 325 -4.67 7.76 22.98
C PRO A 325 -4.85 6.25 23.14
N ILE A 326 -4.58 5.51 22.05
CA ILE A 326 -4.80 4.05 21.97
C ILE A 326 -3.62 3.19 22.43
N LYS A 327 -2.59 3.78 23.05
CA LYS A 327 -1.37 3.04 23.43
C LYS A 327 -1.69 1.88 24.38
N GLU A 328 -2.50 2.13 25.40
CA GLU A 328 -2.91 1.10 26.37
C GLU A 328 -3.83 0.05 25.74
N LEU A 329 -4.82 0.49 24.97
CA LEU A 329 -5.71 -0.39 24.22
C LEU A 329 -4.92 -1.37 23.33
N ARG A 330 -3.92 -0.87 22.59
CA ARG A 330 -3.06 -1.73 21.76
C ARG A 330 -2.20 -2.67 22.59
N SER A 331 -1.69 -2.23 23.71
CA SER A 331 -0.92 -3.09 24.62
C SER A 331 -1.78 -4.26 25.11
N ARG A 332 -2.99 -3.99 25.57
CA ARG A 332 -3.95 -5.02 25.99
C ARG A 332 -4.33 -5.96 24.84
N LEU A 333 -4.59 -5.43 23.65
CA LEU A 333 -4.86 -6.27 22.47
C LEU A 333 -3.71 -7.25 22.19
N ILE A 334 -2.47 -6.82 22.26
CA ILE A 334 -1.30 -7.66 21.96
C ILE A 334 -1.01 -8.65 23.09
N TYR A 335 -0.94 -8.19 24.34
CA TYR A 335 -0.45 -9.01 25.45
C TYR A 335 -1.53 -9.82 26.14
N ASP A 336 -2.77 -9.30 26.23
CA ASP A 336 -3.86 -10.01 26.94
C ASP A 336 -4.74 -10.80 25.95
N GLU A 337 -5.03 -10.24 24.77
CA GLU A 337 -5.94 -10.86 23.79
C GLU A 337 -5.21 -11.42 22.55
N HIS A 338 -3.90 -11.29 22.46
CA HIS A 338 -3.05 -11.82 21.38
C HIS A 338 -3.52 -11.40 19.98
N VAL A 339 -3.74 -10.10 19.77
CA VAL A 339 -4.14 -9.53 18.49
C VAL A 339 -3.17 -8.44 18.06
N PHE A 340 -2.52 -8.59 16.90
CA PHE A 340 -1.71 -7.55 16.30
C PHE A 340 -2.58 -6.54 15.55
N THR A 341 -2.33 -5.25 15.77
CA THR A 341 -3.00 -4.14 15.07
C THR A 341 -2.02 -3.03 14.73
N GLY A 342 -2.36 -2.21 13.75
CA GLY A 342 -1.60 -1.00 13.41
C GLY A 342 -2.06 0.23 14.19
N ALA A 343 -1.30 1.34 14.06
CA ALA A 343 -1.71 2.64 14.58
C ALA A 343 -1.41 3.74 13.56
N SER A 344 -2.14 4.85 13.68
CA SER A 344 -1.83 6.12 13.04
C SER A 344 -2.00 7.25 14.05
N GLY A 345 -0.98 8.11 14.15
CA GLY A 345 -0.95 9.11 15.21
C GLY A 345 -1.07 8.46 16.60
N THR A 346 -1.76 9.13 17.50
CA THR A 346 -1.93 8.68 18.89
C THR A 346 -3.24 7.97 19.16
N ASN A 347 -4.27 8.17 18.31
CA ASN A 347 -5.66 7.82 18.62
C ASN A 347 -6.40 7.04 17.51
N VAL A 348 -5.72 6.60 16.46
CA VAL A 348 -6.35 5.78 15.40
C VAL A 348 -5.76 4.36 15.41
N LEU A 349 -6.59 3.38 15.72
CA LEU A 349 -6.29 1.95 15.52
C LEU A 349 -6.54 1.58 14.06
N ARG A 350 -5.59 0.86 13.43
CA ARG A 350 -5.74 0.40 12.05
C ARG A 350 -5.82 -1.12 12.00
N LEU A 351 -6.80 -1.62 11.27
CA LEU A 351 -6.94 -3.03 10.94
C LEU A 351 -6.59 -3.22 9.47
N LEU A 352 -5.57 -4.03 9.23
CA LEU A 352 -4.97 -4.29 7.92
C LEU A 352 -4.63 -5.79 7.78
N PRO A 353 -5.59 -6.71 8.09
CA PRO A 353 -5.32 -8.14 8.06
C PRO A 353 -4.97 -8.64 6.66
N PRO A 354 -4.43 -9.85 6.49
CA PRO A 354 -4.41 -10.54 5.20
C PRO A 354 -5.81 -10.63 4.59
N LEU A 355 -5.90 -10.67 3.26
CA LEU A 355 -7.18 -10.68 2.53
C LEU A 355 -7.97 -11.98 2.74
N CYS A 356 -7.28 -13.04 3.17
CA CYS A 356 -7.86 -14.33 3.50
C CYS A 356 -8.53 -14.38 4.89
N LEU A 357 -8.62 -13.24 5.60
CA LEU A 357 -9.32 -13.19 6.89
C LEU A 357 -10.74 -13.76 6.73
N SER A 358 -11.04 -14.82 7.48
CA SER A 358 -12.35 -15.47 7.45
C SER A 358 -13.38 -14.69 8.27
N MET A 359 -14.66 -14.96 8.02
CA MET A 359 -15.75 -14.40 8.81
C MET A 359 -15.70 -14.85 10.28
N GLU A 360 -15.23 -16.08 10.54
CA GLU A 360 -15.05 -16.65 11.86
C GLU A 360 -13.94 -15.88 12.62
N GLU A 361 -12.80 -15.65 11.99
CA GLU A 361 -11.69 -14.85 12.56
C GLU A 361 -12.11 -13.40 12.81
N ALA A 362 -12.92 -12.81 11.93
CA ALA A 362 -13.48 -11.48 12.14
C ALA A 362 -14.39 -11.43 13.38
N LYS A 363 -15.24 -12.44 13.60
CA LYS A 363 -16.06 -12.57 14.81
C LYS A 363 -15.21 -12.81 16.05
N GLU A 364 -14.18 -13.64 15.95
CA GLU A 364 -13.19 -13.87 17.01
C GLU A 364 -12.51 -12.57 17.43
N PHE A 365 -12.06 -11.78 16.45
CA PHE A 365 -11.51 -10.46 16.74
C PHE A 365 -12.49 -9.57 17.51
N LEU A 366 -13.75 -9.45 17.06
CA LEU A 366 -14.75 -8.62 17.73
C LEU A 366 -15.00 -9.07 19.18
N ALA A 367 -14.99 -10.38 19.44
CA ALA A 367 -15.14 -10.92 20.80
C ALA A 367 -13.93 -10.57 21.69
N ARG A 368 -12.70 -10.67 21.17
CA ARG A 368 -11.47 -10.26 21.88
C ARG A 368 -11.41 -8.75 22.08
N PHE A 369 -11.77 -7.98 21.05
CA PHE A 369 -11.77 -6.52 21.08
C PHE A 369 -12.72 -5.95 22.14
N LYS A 370 -13.90 -6.57 22.30
CA LYS A 370 -14.89 -6.20 23.32
C LYS A 370 -14.37 -6.31 24.74
N LYS A 371 -13.45 -7.22 25.03
CA LYS A 371 -12.90 -7.41 26.39
C LYS A 371 -11.91 -6.31 26.80
N VAL A 372 -11.33 -5.61 25.82
CA VAL A 372 -10.32 -4.57 26.07
C VAL A 372 -10.86 -3.15 25.97
N LEU A 373 -12.10 -2.98 25.50
CA LEU A 373 -12.82 -1.72 25.52
C LEU A 373 -13.52 -1.49 26.86
#